data_a12a5faaafdc07c0fe6e1622660530bd
#
_entry.id   a12a5faaafdc07c0fe6e1622660530bd
#
_cell.length_a   1.000
_cell.length_b   1.000
_cell.length_c   1.000
_cell.angle_alpha   90.00
_cell.angle_beta   90.00
_cell.angle_gamma   90.00
#
_symmetry.space_group_name_H-M   'P 1'
#
loop_
_entity.id
_entity.type
_entity.pdbx_description
1 polymer ?
#
loop_
_entity_poly.entity_id
_entity_poly.type
_entity_poly.pdbx_seq_one_letter_code
_entity_poly.pdbx_strand_id
1 'polypeptide(L)'
;SCYEIEIDDCQIVIDTGTGFHNVELVRKKKDTVIIYSHFHHDHIQGLSFNKYLYDDFSPILISSALCNANTLKEILETYYSGHYFPIDLFNQLKHLKIVEFNEINKLLEGKIKLSSTKLRHPGGACGYRFEKNGASIVTLFDNEYHDDQKQDLIEFCEGADLVVWDGM
;
A
#
# COMPACT_ATOMS: atom_id res chain seq x y z
N SER A 1 9.05 -0.95 -6.40
CA SER A 1 7.69 -0.60 -6.82
C SER A 1 7.10 0.52 -5.97
N CYS A 2 6.37 1.49 -6.55
CA CYS A 2 5.64 2.54 -5.81
C CYS A 2 4.64 3.20 -6.76
N TYR A 3 3.38 3.25 -6.38
CA TYR A 3 2.30 3.88 -7.16
C TYR A 3 1.50 4.81 -6.28
N GLU A 4 1.00 5.90 -6.86
CA GLU A 4 0.19 6.89 -6.17
C GLU A 4 -1.17 7.05 -6.84
N ILE A 5 -2.23 7.09 -6.02
CA ILE A 5 -3.58 7.44 -6.42
C ILE A 5 -4.00 8.67 -5.63
N GLU A 6 -4.17 9.78 -6.32
CA GLU A 6 -4.69 11.00 -5.74
C GLU A 6 -6.21 11.12 -5.93
N ILE A 7 -6.91 11.38 -4.84
CA ILE A 7 -8.34 11.63 -4.80
C ILE A 7 -8.54 12.88 -3.94
N ASP A 8 -9.46 13.74 -4.26
CA ASP A 8 -9.75 15.05 -3.67
C ASP A 8 -9.09 15.34 -2.30
N ASP A 9 -9.50 14.61 -1.26
CA ASP A 9 -9.05 14.76 0.13
C ASP A 9 -8.23 13.57 0.65
N CYS A 10 -7.86 12.64 -0.22
CA CYS A 10 -7.10 11.43 0.12
C CYS A 10 -5.95 11.19 -0.87
N GLN A 11 -4.81 10.78 -0.33
CA GLN A 11 -3.63 10.34 -1.07
C GLN A 11 -3.34 8.89 -0.66
N ILE A 12 -3.38 7.99 -1.63
CA ILE A 12 -3.12 6.57 -1.40
C ILE A 12 -1.82 6.21 -2.11
N VAL A 13 -0.88 5.68 -1.37
CA VAL A 13 0.37 5.15 -1.90
C VAL A 13 0.33 3.64 -1.80
N ILE A 14 0.59 2.95 -2.91
CA ILE A 14 0.70 1.49 -2.96
C ILE A 14 2.18 1.16 -3.08
N ASP A 15 2.69 0.47 -2.06
CA ASP A 15 4.09 0.14 -1.84
C ASP A 15 5.03 1.36 -1.73
N THR A 16 6.15 1.16 -1.07
CA THR A 16 7.17 2.18 -0.83
C THR A 16 8.54 1.72 -1.32
N GLY A 17 8.61 1.24 -2.55
CA GLY A 17 9.87 0.95 -3.20
C GLY A 17 10.67 2.24 -3.49
N THR A 18 11.71 2.15 -4.30
CA THR A 18 12.61 3.29 -4.56
C THR A 18 11.89 4.52 -5.10
N GLY A 19 10.78 4.36 -5.83
CA GLY A 19 9.99 5.50 -6.35
C GLY A 19 9.34 6.36 -5.27
N PHE A 20 9.20 5.86 -4.04
CA PHE A 20 8.54 6.59 -2.96
C PHE A 20 9.24 7.91 -2.59
N HIS A 21 10.55 8.05 -2.81
CA HIS A 21 11.26 9.31 -2.54
C HIS A 21 10.79 10.48 -3.41
N ASN A 22 10.11 10.19 -4.55
CA ASN A 22 9.55 11.21 -5.44
C ASN A 22 8.11 11.61 -5.09
N VAL A 23 7.44 10.85 -4.22
CA VAL A 23 6.05 11.13 -3.82
C VAL A 23 6.03 12.33 -2.89
N GLU A 24 5.32 13.38 -3.28
CA GLU A 24 5.08 14.54 -2.42
C GLU A 24 3.89 14.26 -1.48
N LEU A 25 4.17 14.13 -0.19
CA LEU A 25 3.12 13.84 0.79
C LEU A 25 2.41 15.13 1.23
N VAL A 26 1.14 15.28 0.85
CA VAL A 26 0.33 16.49 1.10
C VAL A 26 -0.54 16.37 2.35
N ARG A 27 -0.02 15.76 3.40
CA ARG A 27 -0.70 15.35 4.64
C ARG A 27 -1.53 16.41 5.37
N LYS A 28 -1.16 17.69 5.26
CA LYS A 28 -1.93 18.80 5.85
C LYS A 28 -3.26 19.07 5.15
N LYS A 29 -3.42 18.54 3.95
CA LYS A 29 -4.60 18.79 3.10
C LYS A 29 -5.38 17.52 2.78
N LYS A 30 -4.73 16.34 2.91
CA LYS A 30 -5.30 15.05 2.53
C LYS A 30 -4.99 13.99 3.59
N ASP A 31 -5.91 13.07 3.79
CA ASP A 31 -5.61 11.83 4.50
C ASP A 31 -4.60 11.02 3.67
N THR A 32 -3.47 10.67 4.27
CA THR A 32 -2.43 9.89 3.60
C THR A 32 -2.45 8.45 4.09
N VAL A 33 -2.56 7.54 3.15
CA VAL A 33 -2.61 6.10 3.39
C VAL A 33 -1.52 5.42 2.57
N ILE A 34 -0.75 4.55 3.20
CA ILE A 34 0.19 3.64 2.54
C ILE A 34 -0.37 2.23 2.65
N ILE A 35 -0.53 1.53 1.52
CA ILE A 35 -1.03 0.16 1.48
C ILE A 35 0.03 -0.72 0.81
N TYR A 36 0.48 -1.77 1.50
CA TYR A 36 1.43 -2.71 0.94
C TYR A 36 0.75 -3.87 0.22
N SER A 37 1.17 -4.12 -1.02
CA SER A 37 0.80 -5.31 -1.77
C SER A 37 1.44 -6.56 -1.17
N HIS A 38 2.73 -6.47 -0.85
CA HIS A 38 3.53 -7.48 -0.16
C HIS A 38 4.83 -6.86 0.41
N PHE A 39 5.75 -7.68 0.94
CA PHE A 39 6.87 -7.17 1.75
C PHE A 39 8.25 -7.50 1.19
N HIS A 40 8.37 -7.79 -0.11
CA HIS A 40 9.68 -7.92 -0.73
C HIS A 40 10.45 -6.59 -0.68
N HIS A 41 11.76 -6.70 -0.69
CA HIS A 41 12.66 -5.57 -0.47
C HIS A 41 12.36 -4.36 -1.38
N ASP A 42 12.16 -4.59 -2.66
CA ASP A 42 11.90 -3.54 -3.66
C ASP A 42 10.51 -2.88 -3.54
N HIS A 43 9.60 -3.43 -2.70
CA HIS A 43 8.31 -2.86 -2.37
C HIS A 43 8.29 -2.08 -1.06
N ILE A 44 9.27 -2.29 -0.18
CA ILE A 44 9.30 -1.63 1.13
C ILE A 44 10.50 -0.71 1.34
N GLN A 45 11.62 -0.87 0.64
CA GLN A 45 12.92 -0.27 0.94
C GLN A 45 12.96 1.27 0.93
N GLY A 46 12.03 1.92 0.26
CA GLY A 46 12.05 3.37 0.07
C GLY A 46 11.35 4.18 1.16
N LEU A 47 10.64 3.55 2.10
CA LEU A 47 9.86 4.26 3.11
C LEU A 47 10.67 5.33 3.82
N SER A 48 11.87 5.01 4.28
CA SER A 48 12.72 5.91 5.05
C SER A 48 13.40 7.02 4.25
N PHE A 49 13.36 6.97 2.92
CA PHE A 49 14.05 7.93 2.05
C PHE A 49 13.16 9.07 1.56
N ASN A 50 11.88 9.10 1.94
CA ASN A 50 10.99 10.19 1.60
C ASN A 50 11.13 11.33 2.61
N LYS A 51 11.64 12.49 2.13
CA LYS A 51 11.91 13.67 3.00
C LYS A 51 10.67 14.21 3.70
N TYR A 52 9.50 14.10 3.07
CA TYR A 52 8.24 14.59 3.64
C TYR A 52 7.77 13.84 4.89
N LEU A 53 8.32 12.66 5.18
CA LEU A 53 8.07 11.98 6.45
C LEU A 53 8.64 12.74 7.65
N TYR A 54 9.66 13.57 7.43
CA TYR A 54 10.41 14.29 8.47
C TYR A 54 9.98 15.76 8.61
N ASP A 55 9.23 16.27 7.64
CA ASP A 55 8.83 17.68 7.61
C ASP A 55 7.45 17.93 8.25
N ASP A 56 6.60 16.93 8.34
CA ASP A 56 5.25 17.01 8.87
C ASP A 56 4.94 15.75 9.70
N PHE A 57 4.34 15.92 10.88
CA PHE A 57 3.98 14.84 11.79
C PHE A 57 2.48 14.51 11.77
N SER A 58 1.74 14.96 10.78
CA SER A 58 0.36 14.52 10.53
C SER A 58 0.33 13.01 10.32
N PRO A 59 -0.71 12.31 10.80
CA PRO A 59 -0.76 10.86 10.72
C PRO A 59 -0.70 10.34 9.28
N ILE A 60 0.07 9.27 9.08
CA ILE A 60 0.03 8.40 7.90
C ILE A 60 -0.45 7.05 8.37
N LEU A 61 -1.53 6.55 7.78
CA LEU A 61 -2.01 5.20 8.06
C LEU A 61 -1.32 4.19 7.14
N ILE A 62 -0.80 3.14 7.73
CA ILE A 62 -0.07 2.09 7.02
C ILE A 62 -0.80 0.76 7.23
N SER A 63 -1.09 0.05 6.15
CA SER A 63 -1.82 -1.22 6.22
C SER A 63 -1.45 -2.17 5.08
N SER A 64 -1.97 -3.39 5.17
CA SER A 64 -1.96 -4.38 4.09
C SER A 64 -3.18 -5.30 4.25
N ALA A 65 -3.73 -5.78 3.13
CA ALA A 65 -4.75 -6.83 3.17
C ALA A 65 -4.14 -8.24 3.29
N LEU A 66 -2.81 -8.36 3.19
CA LEU A 66 -2.11 -9.64 3.23
C LEU A 66 -2.02 -10.21 4.65
N CYS A 67 -1.94 -9.36 5.67
CA CYS A 67 -1.82 -9.77 7.07
C CYS A 67 -2.48 -8.76 8.02
N ASN A 68 -2.62 -9.13 9.30
CA ASN A 68 -3.11 -8.22 10.32
C ASN A 68 -2.06 -7.16 10.72
N ALA A 69 -2.50 -6.12 11.43
CA ALA A 69 -1.66 -4.99 11.82
C ALA A 69 -0.46 -5.38 12.69
N ASN A 70 -0.61 -6.38 13.57
CA ASN A 70 0.50 -6.84 14.41
C ASN A 70 1.60 -7.49 13.58
N THR A 71 1.25 -8.38 12.66
CA THR A 71 2.20 -9.02 11.75
C THR A 71 2.89 -7.99 10.84
N LEU A 72 2.12 -7.06 10.29
CA LEU A 72 2.67 -5.95 9.48
C LEU A 72 3.67 -5.13 10.30
N LYS A 73 3.33 -4.82 11.54
CA LYS A 73 4.19 -4.09 12.46
C LYS A 73 5.50 -4.83 12.71
N GLU A 74 5.44 -6.12 13.03
CA GLU A 74 6.64 -6.96 13.25
C GLU A 74 7.56 -6.96 12.02
N ILE A 75 7.00 -7.10 10.82
CA ILE A 75 7.75 -7.10 9.56
C ILE A 75 8.46 -5.76 9.38
N LEU A 76 7.71 -4.65 9.44
CA LEU A 76 8.27 -3.33 9.17
C LEU A 76 9.24 -2.86 10.27
N GLU A 77 8.94 -3.12 11.55
CA GLU A 77 9.86 -2.81 12.65
C GLU A 77 11.14 -3.62 12.57
N THR A 78 11.07 -4.90 12.17
CA THR A 78 12.27 -5.72 11.95
C THR A 78 13.13 -5.15 10.82
N TYR A 79 12.51 -4.79 9.71
CA TYR A 79 13.22 -4.25 8.55
C TYR A 79 13.83 -2.86 8.81
N TYR A 80 13.12 -2.01 9.56
CA TYR A 80 13.51 -0.63 9.82
C TYR A 80 14.10 -0.41 11.23
N SER A 81 14.82 -1.38 11.76
CA SER A 81 15.53 -1.27 13.03
C SER A 81 16.73 -2.23 13.11
N GLY A 82 17.45 -2.17 14.22
CA GLY A 82 18.45 -3.15 14.62
C GLY A 82 19.59 -3.31 13.62
N HIS A 83 19.75 -4.51 13.09
CA HIS A 83 20.85 -4.83 12.17
C HIS A 83 20.62 -4.34 10.73
N TYR A 84 19.39 -4.04 10.36
CA TYR A 84 19.03 -3.68 8.99
C TYR A 84 18.92 -2.17 8.78
N PHE A 85 18.68 -1.41 9.86
CA PHE A 85 18.48 0.03 9.76
C PHE A 85 19.12 0.76 10.96
N PRO A 86 19.78 1.92 10.75
CA PRO A 86 20.59 2.57 11.79
C PRO A 86 19.79 3.17 12.95
N ILE A 87 18.49 3.35 12.77
CA ILE A 87 17.56 3.85 13.79
C ILE A 87 16.32 2.96 13.84
N ASP A 88 15.58 3.00 14.94
CA ASP A 88 14.24 2.44 14.99
C ASP A 88 13.25 3.47 14.40
N LEU A 89 12.91 3.29 13.12
CA LEU A 89 12.13 4.25 12.34
C LEU A 89 10.76 4.51 12.96
N PHE A 90 10.03 3.47 13.35
CA PHE A 90 8.68 3.59 13.89
C PHE A 90 8.66 4.17 15.32
N ASN A 91 9.74 4.02 16.07
CA ASN A 91 9.92 4.70 17.34
C ASN A 91 10.25 6.19 17.17
N GLN A 92 10.96 6.56 16.11
CA GLN A 92 11.27 7.96 15.79
C GLN A 92 10.08 8.68 15.17
N LEU A 93 9.39 8.05 14.22
CA LEU A 93 8.29 8.64 13.46
C LEU A 93 6.92 8.13 13.97
N LYS A 94 6.53 8.58 15.16
CA LYS A 94 5.28 8.17 15.83
C LYS A 94 3.99 8.50 15.08
N HIS A 95 4.05 9.34 14.07
CA HIS A 95 2.92 9.65 13.18
C HIS A 95 2.68 8.57 12.11
N LEU A 96 3.62 7.65 11.88
CA LEU A 96 3.39 6.43 11.11
C LEU A 96 2.55 5.47 11.96
N LYS A 97 1.30 5.24 11.55
CA LYS A 97 0.33 4.43 12.29
C LYS A 97 0.01 3.17 11.52
N ILE A 98 0.45 2.03 12.01
CA ILE A 98 0.09 0.72 11.45
C ILE A 98 -1.29 0.36 11.99
N VAL A 99 -2.23 0.10 11.08
CA VAL A 99 -3.64 -0.16 11.38
C VAL A 99 -4.16 -1.37 10.60
N GLU A 100 -5.28 -1.92 11.05
CA GLU A 100 -5.96 -2.99 10.32
C GLU A 100 -6.51 -2.49 8.98
N PHE A 101 -6.54 -3.36 7.96
CA PHE A 101 -7.04 -3.00 6.64
C PHE A 101 -8.50 -2.51 6.67
N ASN A 102 -9.32 -3.04 7.57
CA ASN A 102 -10.68 -2.58 7.78
C ASN A 102 -10.78 -1.12 8.30
N GLU A 103 -9.77 -0.62 8.98
CA GLU A 103 -9.72 0.79 9.41
C GLU A 103 -9.48 1.71 8.22
N ILE A 104 -8.65 1.28 7.26
CA ILE A 104 -8.49 2.01 5.99
C ILE A 104 -9.82 2.07 5.23
N ASN A 105 -10.55 0.96 5.13
CA ASN A 105 -11.87 0.93 4.48
C ASN A 105 -12.87 1.89 5.15
N LYS A 106 -12.86 1.99 6.48
CA LYS A 106 -13.72 2.95 7.20
C LYS A 106 -13.32 4.40 6.94
N LEU A 107 -12.01 4.70 6.90
CA LEU A 107 -11.52 6.05 6.56
C LEU A 107 -11.94 6.47 5.15
N LEU A 108 -11.91 5.53 4.22
CA LEU A 108 -12.21 5.75 2.80
C LEU A 108 -13.72 5.66 2.50
N GLU A 109 -14.55 5.26 3.47
CA GLU A 109 -16.01 5.12 3.29
C GLU A 109 -16.63 6.44 2.80
N GLY A 110 -17.43 6.36 1.72
CA GLY A 110 -18.01 7.54 1.05
C GLY A 110 -17.07 8.34 0.16
N LYS A 111 -15.76 8.05 0.19
CA LYS A 111 -14.74 8.70 -0.66
C LYS A 111 -14.35 7.80 -1.82
N ILE A 112 -13.98 6.57 -1.53
CA ILE A 112 -13.60 5.55 -2.49
C ILE A 112 -13.93 4.17 -1.94
N LYS A 113 -14.37 3.27 -2.80
CA LYS A 113 -14.52 1.85 -2.44
C LYS A 113 -13.19 1.15 -2.73
N LEU A 114 -12.64 0.51 -1.70
CA LEU A 114 -11.40 -0.26 -1.77
C LEU A 114 -11.71 -1.74 -1.50
N SER A 115 -11.26 -2.60 -2.40
CA SER A 115 -11.30 -4.04 -2.24
C SER A 115 -9.95 -4.68 -2.54
N SER A 116 -9.75 -5.91 -2.10
CA SER A 116 -8.51 -6.65 -2.30
C SER A 116 -8.76 -8.07 -2.74
N THR A 117 -7.79 -8.65 -3.44
CA THR A 117 -7.74 -10.07 -3.81
C THR A 117 -6.38 -10.65 -3.49
N LYS A 118 -6.32 -11.95 -3.23
CA LYS A 118 -5.04 -12.65 -3.05
C LYS A 118 -4.40 -12.91 -4.40
N LEU A 119 -3.10 -12.71 -4.48
CA LEU A 119 -2.27 -13.01 -5.63
C LEU A 119 -1.30 -14.15 -5.31
N ARG A 120 -0.81 -14.82 -6.34
CA ARG A 120 0.24 -15.83 -6.20
C ARG A 120 1.60 -15.17 -6.37
N HIS A 121 2.38 -15.27 -5.33
CA HIS A 121 3.75 -14.79 -5.28
C HIS A 121 4.48 -15.44 -4.09
N PRO A 122 5.79 -15.70 -4.14
CA PRO A 122 6.53 -16.22 -2.99
C PRO A 122 6.36 -15.32 -1.77
N GLY A 123 5.88 -15.86 -0.66
CA GLY A 123 5.52 -15.09 0.53
C GLY A 123 4.11 -14.49 0.52
N GLY A 124 3.40 -14.58 -0.58
CA GLY A 124 2.05 -14.02 -0.79
C GLY A 124 2.08 -12.55 -1.25
N ALA A 125 1.03 -12.16 -1.99
CA ALA A 125 0.77 -10.77 -2.38
C ALA A 125 -0.72 -10.49 -2.43
N CYS A 126 -1.10 -9.20 -2.47
CA CYS A 126 -2.47 -8.73 -2.64
C CYS A 126 -2.58 -7.79 -3.83
N GLY A 127 -3.62 -7.99 -4.66
CA GLY A 127 -4.10 -6.99 -5.59
C GLY A 127 -5.13 -6.08 -4.93
N TYR A 128 -5.25 -4.85 -5.44
CA TYR A 128 -6.21 -3.87 -4.94
C TYR A 128 -7.06 -3.31 -6.06
N ARG A 129 -8.35 -3.06 -5.75
CA ARG A 129 -9.28 -2.38 -6.65
C ARG A 129 -9.84 -1.16 -5.96
N PHE A 130 -9.74 -0.03 -6.63
CA PHE A 130 -10.21 1.28 -6.21
C PHE A 130 -11.34 1.72 -7.13
N GLU A 131 -12.49 2.09 -6.56
CA GLU A 131 -13.67 2.49 -7.32
C GLU A 131 -14.22 3.82 -6.80
N LYS A 132 -14.41 4.80 -7.69
CA LYS A 132 -15.00 6.11 -7.38
C LYS A 132 -15.77 6.66 -8.56
N ASN A 133 -17.02 7.07 -8.35
CA ASN A 133 -17.86 7.75 -9.34
C ASN A 133 -17.97 7.01 -10.69
N GLY A 134 -17.98 5.68 -10.65
CA GLY A 134 -18.04 4.83 -11.84
C GLY A 134 -16.67 4.57 -12.50
N ALA A 135 -15.60 5.22 -12.07
CA ALA A 135 -14.25 4.88 -12.51
C ALA A 135 -13.60 3.86 -11.58
N SER A 136 -12.73 3.00 -12.13
CA SER A 136 -12.06 1.94 -11.37
C SER A 136 -10.65 1.64 -11.85
N ILE A 137 -9.76 1.43 -10.88
CA ILE A 137 -8.37 1.05 -11.09
C ILE A 137 -8.09 -0.24 -10.32
N VAL A 138 -7.42 -1.19 -10.98
CA VAL A 138 -6.95 -2.44 -10.36
C VAL A 138 -5.44 -2.52 -10.44
N THR A 139 -4.81 -2.95 -9.36
CA THR A 139 -3.37 -3.22 -9.31
C THR A 139 -3.12 -4.68 -8.96
N LEU A 140 -2.29 -5.36 -9.74
CA LEU A 140 -1.94 -6.79 -9.59
C LEU A 140 -0.41 -6.93 -9.65
N PHE A 141 0.28 -6.44 -8.61
CA PHE A 141 1.75 -6.44 -8.59
C PHE A 141 2.31 -7.80 -8.23
N ASP A 142 3.37 -8.20 -8.92
CA ASP A 142 4.15 -9.42 -8.71
C ASP A 142 3.28 -10.71 -8.74
N ASN A 143 2.19 -10.70 -9.52
CA ASN A 143 1.36 -11.89 -9.63
C ASN A 143 1.96 -12.91 -10.61
N GLU A 144 2.35 -14.07 -10.11
CA GLU A 144 2.66 -15.24 -10.90
C GLU A 144 1.36 -15.89 -11.40
N TYR A 145 1.02 -15.63 -12.66
CA TYR A 145 -0.23 -16.17 -13.23
C TYR A 145 -0.23 -17.69 -13.30
N HIS A 146 -1.32 -18.28 -12.80
CA HIS A 146 -1.66 -19.68 -12.96
C HIS A 146 -3.12 -19.83 -13.41
N ASP A 147 -3.41 -20.85 -14.22
CA ASP A 147 -4.75 -21.04 -14.80
C ASP A 147 -5.88 -21.20 -13.77
N ASP A 148 -5.59 -21.67 -12.57
CA ASP A 148 -6.57 -21.80 -11.49
C ASP A 148 -6.98 -20.47 -10.86
N GLN A 149 -6.22 -19.38 -11.06
CA GLN A 149 -6.59 -18.02 -10.66
C GLN A 149 -7.44 -17.29 -11.71
N LYS A 150 -7.54 -17.86 -12.91
CA LYS A 150 -8.09 -17.14 -14.07
C LYS A 150 -9.44 -16.53 -13.81
N GLN A 151 -10.35 -17.31 -13.25
CA GLN A 151 -11.72 -16.85 -13.03
C GLN A 151 -11.76 -15.73 -11.99
N ASP A 152 -11.05 -15.88 -10.87
CA ASP A 152 -11.00 -14.89 -9.79
C ASP A 152 -10.40 -13.56 -10.28
N LEU A 153 -9.34 -13.62 -11.10
CA LEU A 153 -8.71 -12.42 -11.67
C LEU A 153 -9.62 -11.73 -12.70
N ILE A 154 -10.34 -12.50 -13.55
CA ILE A 154 -11.31 -11.95 -14.48
C ILE A 154 -12.40 -11.21 -13.71
N GLU A 155 -13.01 -11.84 -12.70
CA GLU A 155 -14.07 -11.24 -11.89
C GLU A 155 -13.58 -10.00 -11.14
N PHE A 156 -12.36 -10.06 -10.59
CA PHE A 156 -11.78 -8.92 -9.89
C PHE A 156 -11.47 -7.73 -10.79
N CYS A 157 -11.09 -7.99 -12.05
CA CYS A 157 -10.77 -6.96 -13.05
C CYS A 157 -11.99 -6.55 -13.89
N GLU A 158 -13.12 -7.23 -13.79
CA GLU A 158 -14.30 -6.96 -14.63
C GLU A 158 -14.73 -5.50 -14.54
N GLY A 159 -14.89 -4.85 -15.70
CA GLY A 159 -15.29 -3.45 -15.80
C GLY A 159 -14.27 -2.44 -15.24
N ALA A 160 -13.02 -2.83 -15.01
CA ALA A 160 -11.98 -1.88 -14.62
C ALA A 160 -11.58 -0.99 -15.81
N ASP A 161 -11.46 0.33 -15.58
CA ASP A 161 -10.98 1.28 -16.59
C ASP A 161 -9.47 1.17 -16.80
N LEU A 162 -8.74 0.80 -15.75
CA LEU A 162 -7.30 0.58 -15.78
C LEU A 162 -6.92 -0.64 -14.95
N VAL A 163 -6.13 -1.54 -15.53
CA VAL A 163 -5.47 -2.62 -14.79
C VAL A 163 -3.96 -2.42 -14.94
N VAL A 164 -3.28 -2.26 -13.81
CA VAL A 164 -1.82 -2.21 -13.74
C VAL A 164 -1.32 -3.56 -13.28
N TRP A 165 -0.65 -4.26 -14.17
CA TRP A 165 -0.11 -5.59 -13.93
C TRP A 165 1.36 -5.62 -14.37
N ASP A 166 2.24 -5.82 -13.42
CA ASP A 166 3.64 -6.13 -13.68
C ASP A 166 3.79 -7.68 -13.67
N GLY A 167 3.43 -8.29 -14.77
CA GLY A 167 3.59 -9.73 -14.92
C GLY A 167 5.08 -10.11 -14.94
N MET A 168 5.48 -11.00 -14.04
CA MET A 168 6.74 -11.73 -14.13
C MET A 168 6.53 -13.08 -14.79
#